data_519cd6458bbb360a0471972787906d68
#
_entry.id   519cd6458bbb360a0471972787906d68
#
_cell.length_a   1.000
_cell.length_b   1.000
_cell.length_c   1.000
_cell.angle_alpha   90.00
_cell.angle_beta   90.00
_cell.angle_gamma   90.00
#
_symmetry.space_group_name_H-M   'P 1'
#
loop_
_entity.id
_entity.type
_entity.pdbx_description
1 polymer ?
#
loop_
_entity_poly.entity_id
_entity_poly.type
_entity_poly.pdbx_seq_one_letter_code
_entity_poly.pdbx_strand_id
1 'polypeptide(L)'
;LLNGSLAEEEVXIRSENFSDNAKIIIVQLKEXVEINCTRPHXNTAKSIHMGXGRAFYATXRIIGDXRQAHCXISATKWNNTLRQIVXKLREQFXNKTIVFXRSSGGDP
;
A
#
# COMPACT_ATOMS: atom_id res chain seq x y z
N LEU A 1 -6.12 -1.95 -4.64
CA LEU A 1 -7.10 -1.01 -5.11
C LEU A 1 -6.93 0.33 -4.47
N LEU A 2 -6.20 1.19 -5.12
CA LEU A 2 -5.98 2.51 -4.61
C LEU A 2 -7.07 3.43 -5.11
N ASN A 3 -7.25 4.53 -4.45
CA ASN A 3 -8.23 5.51 -4.88
C ASN A 3 -9.61 4.95 -5.11
N GLY A 4 -10.02 4.07 -4.22
CA GLY A 4 -11.35 3.53 -4.33
C GLY A 4 -12.34 4.44 -3.62
N SER A 5 -13.29 3.90 -2.94
CA SER A 5 -14.24 4.70 -2.19
C SER A 5 -14.28 4.20 -0.76
N LEU A 6 -14.73 5.05 0.12
CA LEU A 6 -14.75 4.72 1.54
C LEU A 6 -16.12 4.24 2.00
N ALA A 7 -16.12 3.39 3.00
CA ALA A 7 -17.37 2.96 3.58
C ALA A 7 -17.91 4.10 4.43
N GLU A 8 -19.20 4.18 4.57
CA GLU A 8 -19.79 5.32 5.25
C GLU A 8 -19.76 5.23 6.77
N GLU A 9 -19.97 4.09 7.32
CA GLU A 9 -20.04 4.01 8.76
C GLU A 9 -18.94 3.21 9.42
N GLU A 10 -18.54 2.12 8.83
CA GLU A 10 -17.45 1.35 9.38
C GLU A 10 -16.88 0.46 8.29
N VAL A 11 -15.75 -0.08 8.56
CA VAL A 11 -15.10 -0.94 7.57
C VAL A 11 -16.02 -2.05 7.10
N UNK A 12 -16.01 -2.39 5.90
CA UNK A 12 -16.80 -3.29 5.45
C UNK A 12 -16.01 -4.31 4.93
N ILE A 13 -16.38 -5.45 4.98
CA ILE A 13 -15.72 -6.56 4.31
C ILE A 13 -16.73 -7.36 3.52
N ARG A 14 -16.35 -7.84 2.39
CA ARG A 14 -17.24 -8.56 1.52
C ARG A 14 -16.58 -9.74 0.89
N SER A 15 -17.27 -10.84 0.77
CA SER A 15 -16.79 -12.01 0.09
C SER A 15 -17.95 -12.76 -0.52
N GLU A 16 -17.69 -13.48 -1.59
CA GLU A 16 -18.71 -14.28 -2.18
C GLU A 16 -19.08 -15.38 -1.22
N ASN A 17 -18.14 -15.88 -0.45
CA ASN A 17 -18.41 -16.93 0.52
C ASN A 17 -17.31 -16.95 1.53
N PHE A 18 -17.53 -16.42 2.74
CA PHE A 18 -16.51 -16.35 3.74
C PHE A 18 -15.99 -17.71 4.20
N SER A 19 -16.76 -18.77 4.04
CA SER A 19 -16.26 -20.06 4.47
C SER A 19 -15.39 -20.73 3.42
N ASP A 20 -15.30 -20.18 2.23
CA ASP A 20 -14.50 -20.79 1.18
C ASP A 20 -13.13 -20.13 1.14
N ASN A 21 -12.08 -20.85 1.50
CA ASN A 21 -10.75 -20.31 1.53
C ASN A 21 -10.28 -19.79 0.20
N ALA A 22 -10.85 -20.23 -0.89
CA ALA A 22 -10.42 -19.80 -2.20
C ALA A 22 -11.04 -18.48 -2.62
N LYS A 23 -11.98 -17.95 -1.86
CA LYS A 23 -12.63 -16.72 -2.29
C LYS A 23 -11.94 -15.50 -1.71
N ILE A 24 -11.95 -14.45 -2.49
CA ILE A 24 -11.32 -13.20 -2.09
C ILE A 24 -12.20 -12.47 -1.10
N ILE A 25 -11.59 -11.76 -0.18
CA ILE A 25 -12.29 -10.88 0.71
C ILE A 25 -11.93 -9.47 0.31
N ILE A 26 -12.92 -8.66 0.01
CA ILE A 26 -12.70 -7.28 -0.34
C ILE A 26 -12.96 -6.43 0.89
N VAL A 27 -12.01 -5.58 1.23
CA VAL A 27 -12.13 -4.72 2.39
C VAL A 27 -12.30 -3.29 1.94
N GLN A 28 -13.31 -2.62 2.47
CA GLN A 28 -13.52 -1.22 2.15
C GLN A 28 -13.29 -0.43 3.43
N LEU A 29 -12.34 0.47 3.41
CA LEU A 29 -11.98 1.20 4.60
C LEU A 29 -12.95 2.33 4.91
N LYS A 30 -12.95 2.77 6.15
CA LYS A 30 -13.78 3.90 6.52
C LYS A 30 -12.99 5.17 6.38
N GLU A 31 -11.70 5.12 6.61
CA GLU A 31 -10.86 6.31 6.52
C GLU A 31 -9.69 6.10 5.59
N UNK A 32 -9.27 6.92 4.96
CA UNK A 32 -8.31 6.81 4.14
C UNK A 32 -7.15 6.61 4.84
N VAL A 33 -6.24 6.13 4.11
CA VAL A 33 -4.86 5.99 4.55
C VAL A 33 -3.99 6.55 3.45
N GLU A 34 -3.33 7.64 3.73
CA GLU A 34 -2.56 8.30 2.71
C GLU A 34 -1.33 7.50 2.36
N ILE A 35 -1.07 7.36 1.06
CA ILE A 35 0.10 6.66 0.60
C ILE A 35 0.86 7.61 -0.29
N ASN A 36 2.13 7.85 0.02
CA ASN A 36 2.96 8.75 -0.76
C ASN A 36 4.01 7.93 -1.48
N CYS A 37 3.93 7.90 -2.78
CA CYS A 37 4.84 7.08 -3.56
C CYS A 37 5.85 7.90 -4.32
N THR A 38 7.06 7.42 -4.44
CA THR A 38 8.14 8.12 -5.08
C THR A 38 8.85 7.23 -6.07
N ARG A 39 9.19 7.80 -7.22
CA ARG A 39 9.95 7.08 -8.18
C ARG A 39 11.15 7.94 -8.46
N PRO A 40 12.20 7.84 -7.70
CA PRO A 40 13.36 8.66 -7.78
C PRO A 40 13.93 8.56 -9.14
N HIS A 41 14.47 9.67 -9.64
CA HIS A 41 15.08 9.65 -10.83
C HIS A 41 14.42 9.40 -11.95
N UNK A 42 13.56 9.33 -11.72
CA UNK A 42 13.18 9.32 -12.70
C UNK A 42 13.57 9.82 -13.75
N ASN A 43 13.34 10.09 -14.44
CA ASN A 43 13.64 10.75 -15.50
C ASN A 43 14.29 11.95 -15.34
N THR A 44 14.37 12.35 -14.37
CA THR A 44 15.01 13.51 -14.19
C THR A 44 16.21 13.45 -14.81
N ALA A 45 16.75 12.48 -14.80
CA ALA A 45 17.98 12.40 -15.30
C ALA A 45 18.09 13.08 -16.54
N LYS A 46 17.49 12.76 -17.36
CA LYS A 46 17.67 13.28 -18.54
C LYS A 46 17.75 14.64 -18.59
N SER A 47 17.22 15.12 -17.87
CA SER A 47 17.31 16.43 -18.04
C SER A 47 18.47 17.03 -17.59
N ILE A 48 18.96 16.77 -17.14
CA ILE A 48 19.92 17.45 -16.76
C ILE A 48 20.89 17.66 -17.29
N HIS A 49 20.78 17.82 -17.77
CA HIS A 49 21.51 18.02 -18.04
C HIS A 49 22.09 18.77 -17.85
N MET A 50 21.97 19.27 -17.51
CA MET A 50 22.31 19.78 -17.18
C MET A 50 23.14 19.92 -16.89
N GLY A 51 23.33 19.94 -16.93
CA GLY A 51 24.04 19.91 -16.49
C GLY A 51 24.67 19.29 -16.19
N UNK A 52 25.38 18.69 -16.37
CA UNK A 52 25.67 18.28 -16.20
C UNK A 52 25.69 17.84 -16.00
N GLY A 53 25.27 17.96 -15.45
CA GLY A 53 25.18 17.39 -14.94
C GLY A 53 25.44 17.37 -14.14
N ARG A 54 25.33 17.85 -13.65
CA ARG A 54 25.23 17.74 -12.86
C ARG A 54 25.05 17.45 -12.22
N ALA A 55 24.99 17.75 -11.89
CA ALA A 55 24.57 17.35 -11.18
C ALA A 55 24.48 16.44 -11.04
N PHE A 56 24.47 16.19 -11.30
CA PHE A 56 24.15 15.33 -11.21
C PHE A 56 24.84 14.73 -11.08
N TYR A 57 25.47 14.78 -10.65
CA TYR A 57 25.74 14.08 -10.39
C TYR A 57 25.80 13.66 -9.28
N ALA A 58 26.10 13.95 -8.52
CA ALA A 58 25.84 13.80 -7.23
C ALA A 58 24.80 12.86 -7.14
N THR A 59 23.99 13.01 -7.89
CA THR A 59 23.04 12.11 -7.90
C THR A 59 23.39 10.75 -8.29
N UNK A 60 24.26 10.72 -8.70
CA UNK A 60 24.54 9.60 -9.14
C UNK A 60 24.44 8.47 -8.35
N ARG A 61 24.86 8.55 -7.36
CA ARG A 61 24.90 7.54 -6.57
C ARG A 61 23.63 7.12 -6.18
N ILE A 62 22.91 7.85 -5.84
CA ILE A 62 21.69 7.50 -5.41
C ILE A 62 20.92 6.97 -6.49
N ILE A 63 21.31 7.24 -7.62
CA ILE A 63 20.69 6.71 -8.69
C ILE A 63 20.40 5.30 -8.60
N GLY A 64 21.26 4.51 -8.16
CA GLY A 64 21.02 3.12 -8.10
C GLY A 64 19.75 2.87 -7.36
N ASP A 65 19.63 3.46 -6.27
CA ASP A 65 18.40 3.33 -5.51
C ASP A 65 17.26 4.09 -6.13
N UNK A 66 17.51 4.87 -6.57
CA UNK A 66 16.62 5.59 -7.00
C UNK A 66 15.82 5.05 -7.91
N ARG A 67 16.29 4.29 -8.52
CA ARG A 67 15.51 3.73 -9.46
C ARG A 67 14.43 2.87 -8.88
N GLN A 68 14.47 2.59 -7.63
CA GLN A 68 13.45 1.78 -7.08
C GLN A 68 12.30 2.60 -6.61
N ALA A 69 11.16 2.49 -7.21
CA ALA A 69 9.97 3.18 -6.77
C ALA A 69 9.55 2.60 -5.43
N HIS A 70 9.05 3.41 -4.55
CA HIS A 70 8.57 2.93 -3.26
C HIS A 70 7.51 3.84 -2.70
N CYS A 71 6.85 3.35 -1.75
CA CYS A 71 5.77 4.13 -1.12
C CYS A 71 5.87 4.14 0.39
N UNK A 72 5.34 5.06 1.12
CA UNK A 72 5.39 5.18 2.46
C UNK A 72 4.00 5.35 2.96
N ILE A 73 3.91 5.02 3.96
CA ILE A 73 2.65 5.11 4.60
C ILE A 73 2.84 5.23 6.07
N SER A 74 1.96 5.87 6.83
CA SER A 74 2.09 6.03 8.27
C SER A 74 1.85 4.70 8.97
N ALA A 75 2.81 4.25 9.76
CA ALA A 75 2.66 3.00 10.47
C ALA A 75 1.53 3.09 11.49
N THR A 76 1.37 4.24 12.13
CA THR A 76 0.31 4.39 13.11
C THR A 76 -1.06 4.30 12.47
N LYS A 77 -1.23 4.97 11.35
CA LYS A 77 -2.51 4.92 10.70
C LYS A 77 -2.78 3.54 10.14
N TRP A 78 -1.77 2.89 9.61
CA TRP A 78 -1.96 1.57 9.05
C TRP A 78 -2.32 0.57 10.15
N ASN A 79 -1.66 0.66 11.31
CA ASN A 79 -1.98 -0.24 12.40
C ASN A 79 -3.41 -0.02 12.88
N ASN A 80 -3.86 1.22 12.95
CA ASN A 80 -5.23 1.47 13.34
C ASN A 80 -6.20 0.89 12.33
N THR A 81 -5.87 0.98 11.05
CA THR A 81 -6.70 0.43 10.02
C THR A 81 -6.79 -1.09 10.15
N LEU A 82 -5.65 -1.75 10.40
CA LEU A 82 -5.67 -3.19 10.55
C LEU A 82 -6.49 -3.62 11.75
N ARG A 83 -6.49 -2.84 12.84
CA ARG A 83 -7.30 -3.21 13.97
C ARG A 83 -8.76 -3.15 13.63
N GLN A 84 -9.18 -2.17 12.86
CA GLN A 84 -10.58 -2.08 12.47
C GLN A 84 -10.94 -3.25 11.58
N ILE A 85 -10.05 -3.68 10.71
CA ILE A 85 -10.30 -4.79 9.84
C ILE A 85 -10.43 -6.07 10.64
N VAL A 86 -9.58 -6.24 11.62
CA VAL A 86 -9.66 -7.41 12.48
C VAL A 86 -11.00 -7.49 13.20
N UNK A 87 -11.41 -6.53 13.50
CA UNK A 87 -12.58 -6.49 14.11
C UNK A 87 -13.64 -7.02 13.32
N LYS A 88 -13.68 -6.56 12.09
CA LYS A 88 -14.70 -7.06 11.21
C LYS A 88 -14.48 -8.51 10.83
N LEU A 89 -13.25 -8.90 10.65
CA LEU A 89 -12.98 -10.27 10.30
C LEU A 89 -13.39 -11.22 11.43
N ARG A 90 -13.30 -10.78 12.68
CA ARG A 90 -13.69 -11.64 13.75
C ARG A 90 -15.17 -11.94 13.77
N GLU A 91 -15.96 -11.08 13.18
CA GLU A 91 -17.38 -11.35 13.10
C GLU A 91 -17.64 -12.54 12.19
N GLN A 92 -16.73 -12.79 11.23
CA GLN A 92 -16.92 -13.90 10.31
C GLN A 92 -16.11 -15.12 10.70
N PHE A 93 -15.00 -14.91 11.34
CA PHE A 93 -14.08 -16.02 11.71
C PHE A 93 -13.81 -16.08 13.21
N UNK A 94 -14.75 -16.18 13.70
CA UNK A 94 -14.77 -16.14 15.03
C UNK A 94 -13.67 -16.55 15.79
N ASN A 95 -13.40 -17.72 15.92
CA ASN A 95 -12.40 -18.22 16.80
C ASN A 95 -11.07 -18.41 16.11
N LYS A 96 -10.90 -17.95 14.93
CA LYS A 96 -9.67 -18.20 14.25
C LYS A 96 -8.68 -17.08 14.47
N THR A 97 -7.40 -17.41 14.41
CA THR A 97 -6.34 -16.42 14.53
C THR A 97 -6.24 -15.65 13.24
N ILE A 98 -6.16 -14.34 13.31
CA ILE A 98 -6.06 -13.50 12.13
C ILE A 98 -4.66 -12.92 12.08
N VAL A 99 -3.93 -13.21 11.00
CA VAL A 99 -2.57 -12.76 10.83
C VAL A 99 -2.45 -12.05 9.50
N PHE A 100 -1.74 -10.94 9.51
CA PHE A 100 -1.48 -10.22 8.27
C PHE A 100 -0.05 -10.48 7.83
N UNK A 101 -0.06 -10.89 6.78
CA UNK A 101 1.20 -11.19 6.33
C UNK A 101 1.53 -10.16 5.32
N ARG A 102 2.67 -10.44 4.59
CA ARG A 102 3.05 -9.55 3.56
C ARG A 102 2.34 -9.89 2.27
N SER A 103 2.48 -9.07 1.27
CA SER A 103 1.77 -9.22 0.04
C SER A 103 2.05 -10.56 -0.61
N SER A 104 1.03 -11.16 -1.16
CA SER A 104 1.21 -12.41 -1.85
C SER A 104 1.75 -12.19 -3.25
N GLY A 105 1.95 -10.97 -3.65
CA GLY A 105 2.49 -10.69 -4.96
C GLY A 105 1.50 -9.95 -5.81
N GLY A 106 1.78 -9.82 -7.05
CA GLY A 106 0.89 -9.08 -7.91
C GLY A 106 1.68 -8.25 -8.85
N ASP A 107 1.07 -7.20 -9.34
CA ASP A 107 1.68 -6.38 -10.31
C ASP A 107 2.75 -5.53 -9.70
N PRO A 108 3.98 -5.61 -10.12
CA PRO A 108 4.99 -4.74 -9.58
C PRO A 108 4.77 -3.32 -10.10
#